data_4e0d518049b3347537b86b3a5eafe3a9
#
_entry.id   4e0d518049b3347537b86b3a5eafe3a9
#
_cell.length_a   1.000
_cell.length_b   1.000
_cell.length_c   1.000
_cell.angle_alpha   90.00
_cell.angle_beta   90.00
_cell.angle_gamma   90.00
#
_symmetry.space_group_name_H-M   'P 1'
#
loop_
_entity.id
_entity.type
_entity.pdbx_description
1 polymer ?
#
loop_
_entity_poly.entity_id
_entity_poly.type
_entity_poly.pdbx_seq_one_letter_code
_entity_poly.pdbx_strand_id
1 'polypeptide(L)'
;MEDRNQLDRIFSYIDEQKSMGKTVAEEDIEEKNHKAHELWKEKVWRGYAELKKAGFKGGDSLFLIAAYFAGKPDKTITPLLRRLQMVMKEREDLISGGMLAASYYGMEELSMRIPVLEEGVRNLYTDQKDIEALTGSIMIADGGPAEVAKAIQWYMFFVKNGFDVKKRQMARVIGLLAVISSSPVMVGRELMNRTNESIGRYENEQKDKNYMQDTFCEQVCTYIRQLQRKEQEKARKLGKTSYRMLTGEKNVTVVDYTQEEEVSLNGSNMLVGMEQEVGLILSAIHMGV
;
A
#
# COMPACT_ATOMS: atom_id res chain seq x y z
N MET A 1 -23.34 7.05 -15.94
CA MET A 1 -22.78 8.38 -15.61
C MET A 1 -22.11 8.38 -14.24
N GLU A 2 -22.67 7.75 -13.23
CA GLU A 2 -22.09 7.64 -11.87
C GLU A 2 -20.72 6.98 -11.87
N ASP A 3 -20.56 5.84 -12.55
CA ASP A 3 -19.28 5.10 -12.63
C ASP A 3 -18.13 5.94 -13.23
N ARG A 4 -18.43 6.89 -14.13
CA ARG A 4 -17.42 7.73 -14.77
C ARG A 4 -16.88 8.82 -13.84
N ASN A 5 -17.77 9.46 -13.06
CA ASN A 5 -17.38 10.45 -12.07
C ASN A 5 -16.56 9.83 -10.92
N GLN A 6 -16.84 8.57 -10.59
CA GLN A 6 -16.11 7.83 -9.56
C GLN A 6 -14.69 7.49 -10.04
N LEU A 7 -14.56 7.09 -11.30
CA LEU A 7 -13.25 6.81 -11.89
C LEU A 7 -12.39 8.07 -12.02
N ASP A 8 -12.99 9.19 -12.40
CA ASP A 8 -12.28 10.47 -12.51
C ASP A 8 -11.72 10.93 -11.15
N ARG A 9 -12.41 10.66 -10.03
CA ARG A 9 -11.89 10.91 -8.68
C ARG A 9 -10.68 10.04 -8.36
N ILE A 10 -10.75 8.74 -8.69
CA ILE A 10 -9.63 7.81 -8.47
C ILE A 10 -8.44 8.19 -9.33
N PHE A 11 -8.66 8.55 -10.59
CA PHE A 11 -7.59 9.03 -11.47
C PHE A 11 -6.97 10.32 -10.97
N SER A 12 -7.77 11.30 -10.53
CA SER A 12 -7.26 12.54 -9.95
C SER A 12 -6.38 12.26 -8.73
N TYR A 13 -6.79 11.36 -7.86
CA TYR A 13 -5.99 10.95 -6.71
C TYR A 13 -4.67 10.27 -7.11
N ILE A 14 -4.71 9.34 -8.08
CA ILE A 14 -3.51 8.66 -8.57
C ILE A 14 -2.57 9.65 -9.26
N ASP A 15 -3.09 10.62 -10.01
CA ASP A 15 -2.33 11.66 -10.69
C ASP A 15 -1.68 12.64 -9.70
N GLU A 16 -2.41 13.04 -8.67
CA GLU A 16 -1.87 13.83 -7.57
C GLU A 16 -0.72 13.10 -6.87
N GLN A 17 -0.86 11.79 -6.63
CA GLN A 17 0.20 10.97 -6.05
C GLN A 17 1.44 10.89 -6.94
N LYS A 18 1.27 10.86 -8.26
CA LYS A 18 2.38 10.87 -9.22
C LYS A 18 3.04 12.25 -9.31
N SER A 19 2.27 13.34 -9.23
CA SER A 19 2.78 14.72 -9.34
C SER A 19 3.59 15.15 -8.12
N MET A 20 3.29 14.64 -6.93
CA MET A 20 4.07 14.91 -5.72
C MET A 20 5.55 14.44 -5.77
N GLY A 21 5.96 13.76 -6.85
CA GLY A 21 7.33 13.25 -7.07
C GLY A 21 8.15 13.95 -8.14
N LYS A 22 7.63 14.96 -8.85
CA LYS A 22 8.30 15.52 -10.04
C LYS A 22 9.07 16.79 -9.74
N THR A 23 10.34 16.82 -10.14
CA THR A 23 11.15 18.03 -10.34
C THR A 23 11.20 18.36 -11.83
N VAL A 24 11.15 19.66 -12.12
CA VAL A 24 11.00 20.31 -13.41
C VAL A 24 12.18 20.02 -14.35
N ALA A 25 11.96 19.18 -15.39
CA ALA A 25 12.75 19.13 -16.63
C ALA A 25 12.02 18.25 -17.68
N GLU A 26 10.81 18.62 -18.16
CA GLU A 26 9.94 17.63 -18.78
C GLU A 26 8.93 18.12 -19.83
N GLU A 27 9.22 19.11 -20.67
CA GLU A 27 8.28 19.47 -21.73
C GLU A 27 8.17 18.39 -22.85
N ASP A 28 9.23 17.67 -23.19
CA ASP A 28 9.21 16.57 -24.16
C ASP A 28 8.74 15.22 -23.59
N ILE A 29 8.73 15.08 -22.29
CA ILE A 29 8.27 13.88 -21.55
C ILE A 29 6.75 13.94 -21.35
N GLU A 30 6.15 15.11 -21.31
CA GLU A 30 4.71 15.27 -21.03
C GLU A 30 3.82 14.64 -22.12
N GLU A 31 4.14 14.77 -23.40
CA GLU A 31 3.30 14.18 -24.46
C GLU A 31 3.36 12.64 -24.46
N LYS A 32 4.55 12.06 -24.21
CA LYS A 32 4.70 10.60 -24.09
C LYS A 32 4.03 10.08 -22.82
N ASN A 33 4.12 10.83 -21.73
CA ASN A 33 3.46 10.50 -20.48
C ASN A 33 1.94 10.60 -20.59
N HIS A 34 1.41 11.59 -21.32
CA HIS A 34 -0.02 11.72 -21.56
C HIS A 34 -0.57 10.53 -22.36
N LYS A 35 0.07 10.12 -23.45
CA LYS A 35 -0.33 8.94 -24.23
C LYS A 35 -0.26 7.65 -23.41
N ALA A 36 0.79 7.48 -22.62
CA ALA A 36 0.93 6.32 -21.73
C ALA A 36 -0.16 6.31 -20.65
N HIS A 37 -0.53 7.48 -20.13
CA HIS A 37 -1.58 7.64 -19.13
C HIS A 37 -2.97 7.32 -19.71
N GLU A 38 -3.30 7.81 -20.91
CA GLU A 38 -4.56 7.48 -21.57
C GLU A 38 -4.67 5.97 -21.89
N LEU A 39 -3.60 5.36 -22.40
CA LEU A 39 -3.54 3.90 -22.59
C LEU A 39 -3.74 3.12 -21.29
N TRP A 40 -3.19 3.63 -20.19
CA TRP A 40 -3.40 3.01 -18.87
C TRP A 40 -4.85 3.17 -18.40
N LYS A 41 -5.48 4.33 -18.57
CA LYS A 41 -6.91 4.54 -18.29
C LYS A 41 -7.79 3.58 -19.08
N GLU A 42 -7.51 3.40 -20.38
CA GLU A 42 -8.24 2.43 -21.22
C GLU A 42 -8.10 0.99 -20.68
N LYS A 43 -6.88 0.60 -20.25
CA LYS A 43 -6.66 -0.71 -19.63
C LYS A 43 -7.46 -0.87 -18.33
N VAL A 44 -7.52 0.17 -17.50
CA VAL A 44 -8.32 0.17 -16.26
C VAL A 44 -9.81 -0.01 -16.58
N TRP A 45 -10.34 0.75 -17.53
CA TRP A 45 -11.74 0.63 -17.96
C TRP A 45 -12.07 -0.77 -18.49
N ARG A 46 -11.23 -1.30 -19.35
CA ARG A 46 -11.40 -2.66 -19.87
C ARG A 46 -11.35 -3.69 -18.74
N GLY A 47 -10.37 -3.56 -17.86
CA GLY A 47 -10.23 -4.43 -16.68
C GLY A 47 -11.47 -4.38 -15.78
N TYR A 48 -11.98 -3.19 -15.48
CA TYR A 48 -13.19 -3.01 -14.69
C TYR A 48 -14.41 -3.67 -15.34
N ALA A 49 -14.58 -3.47 -16.64
CA ALA A 49 -15.68 -4.09 -17.38
C ALA A 49 -15.62 -5.62 -17.36
N GLU A 50 -14.43 -6.22 -17.54
CA GLU A 50 -14.22 -7.66 -17.47
C GLU A 50 -14.47 -8.21 -16.05
N LEU A 51 -14.05 -7.49 -15.02
CA LEU A 51 -14.33 -7.86 -13.62
C LEU A 51 -15.83 -7.81 -13.32
N LYS A 52 -16.55 -6.78 -13.77
CA LYS A 52 -18.03 -6.73 -13.65
C LYS A 52 -18.72 -7.87 -14.40
N LYS A 53 -18.29 -8.16 -15.62
CA LYS A 53 -18.80 -9.29 -16.42
C LYS A 53 -18.55 -10.65 -15.77
N ALA A 54 -17.47 -10.77 -15.01
CA ALA A 54 -17.16 -11.96 -14.23
C ALA A 54 -17.96 -12.10 -12.93
N GLY A 55 -18.86 -11.16 -12.64
CA GLY A 55 -19.79 -11.19 -11.51
C GLY A 55 -19.33 -10.42 -10.27
N PHE A 56 -18.20 -9.70 -10.32
CA PHE A 56 -17.79 -8.86 -9.21
C PHE A 56 -18.66 -7.62 -9.09
N LYS A 57 -19.01 -7.26 -7.84
CA LYS A 57 -19.83 -6.08 -7.57
C LYS A 57 -19.05 -4.81 -7.86
N GLY A 58 -19.66 -3.87 -8.61
CA GLY A 58 -19.05 -2.57 -8.88
C GLY A 58 -18.81 -1.73 -7.62
N GLY A 59 -17.93 -0.75 -7.72
CA GLY A 59 -17.57 0.19 -6.66
C GLY A 59 -16.07 0.46 -6.60
N ASP A 60 -15.66 1.24 -5.61
CA ASP A 60 -14.28 1.74 -5.46
C ASP A 60 -13.24 0.63 -5.36
N SER A 61 -13.51 -0.41 -4.56
CA SER A 61 -12.61 -1.57 -4.45
C SER A 61 -12.38 -2.25 -5.80
N LEU A 62 -13.43 -2.36 -6.64
CA LEU A 62 -13.28 -2.98 -7.96
C LEU A 62 -12.46 -2.10 -8.92
N PHE A 63 -12.63 -0.79 -8.86
CA PHE A 63 -11.82 0.16 -9.62
C PHE A 63 -10.35 0.10 -9.20
N LEU A 64 -10.07 0.06 -7.90
CA LEU A 64 -8.71 -0.07 -7.39
C LEU A 64 -8.04 -1.35 -7.87
N ILE A 65 -8.77 -2.48 -7.89
CA ILE A 65 -8.24 -3.75 -8.41
C ILE A 65 -8.03 -3.67 -9.92
N ALA A 66 -8.94 -3.06 -10.67
CA ALA A 66 -8.76 -2.87 -12.11
C ALA A 66 -7.51 -2.00 -12.41
N ALA A 67 -7.30 -0.92 -11.66
CA ALA A 67 -6.13 -0.06 -11.78
C ALA A 67 -4.83 -0.80 -11.42
N TYR A 68 -4.86 -1.58 -10.36
CA TYR A 68 -3.73 -2.41 -9.93
C TYR A 68 -3.36 -3.47 -10.99
N PHE A 69 -4.35 -4.17 -11.54
CA PHE A 69 -4.11 -5.16 -12.60
C PHE A 69 -3.59 -4.50 -13.90
N ALA A 70 -4.09 -3.32 -14.25
CA ALA A 70 -3.63 -2.56 -15.40
C ALA A 70 -2.16 -2.10 -15.26
N GLY A 71 -1.67 -1.95 -14.04
CA GLY A 71 -0.27 -1.62 -13.72
C GLY A 71 0.69 -2.81 -13.81
N LYS A 72 0.20 -4.06 -13.92
CA LYS A 72 1.07 -5.25 -14.02
C LYS A 72 1.56 -5.44 -15.46
N PRO A 73 2.86 -5.19 -15.76
CA PRO A 73 3.37 -5.14 -17.13
C PRO A 73 3.32 -6.51 -17.84
N ASP A 74 3.54 -7.58 -17.09
CA ASP A 74 3.76 -8.92 -17.65
C ASP A 74 2.52 -9.82 -17.59
N LYS A 75 1.37 -9.31 -17.13
CA LYS A 75 0.17 -10.13 -16.94
C LYS A 75 -1.01 -9.56 -17.72
N THR A 76 -1.64 -10.39 -18.55
CA THR A 76 -2.94 -10.07 -19.14
C THR A 76 -4.04 -10.17 -18.08
N ILE A 77 -5.14 -9.46 -18.29
CA ILE A 77 -6.27 -9.46 -17.37
C ILE A 77 -6.88 -10.86 -17.13
N THR A 78 -6.90 -11.71 -18.16
CA THR A 78 -7.57 -13.01 -18.10
C THR A 78 -6.97 -13.96 -17.07
N PRO A 79 -5.64 -14.20 -16.99
CA PRO A 79 -5.05 -15.00 -15.94
C PRO A 79 -5.28 -14.42 -14.54
N LEU A 80 -5.16 -13.09 -14.39
CA LEU A 80 -5.41 -12.40 -13.11
C LEU A 80 -6.85 -12.56 -12.65
N LEU A 81 -7.80 -12.43 -13.59
CA LEU A 81 -9.21 -12.60 -13.32
C LEU A 81 -9.55 -14.04 -12.86
N ARG A 82 -9.03 -15.05 -13.56
CA ARG A 82 -9.22 -16.46 -13.17
C ARG A 82 -8.67 -16.72 -11.76
N ARG A 83 -7.48 -16.21 -11.49
CA ARG A 83 -6.86 -16.36 -10.18
C ARG A 83 -7.62 -15.61 -9.09
N LEU A 84 -8.11 -14.40 -9.38
CA LEU A 84 -8.97 -13.64 -8.47
C LEU A 84 -10.24 -14.42 -8.14
N GLN A 85 -10.91 -15.00 -9.15
CA GLN A 85 -12.10 -15.84 -8.93
C GLN A 85 -11.80 -17.05 -8.03
N MET A 86 -10.61 -17.67 -8.17
CA MET A 86 -10.20 -18.78 -7.30
C MET A 86 -9.97 -18.29 -5.86
N VAL A 87 -9.24 -17.20 -5.67
CA VAL A 87 -8.95 -16.63 -4.35
C VAL A 87 -10.24 -16.19 -3.65
N MET A 88 -11.16 -15.53 -4.38
CA MET A 88 -12.41 -15.00 -3.83
C MET A 88 -13.49 -16.04 -3.53
N LYS A 89 -13.27 -17.33 -3.83
CA LYS A 89 -14.19 -18.40 -3.41
C LYS A 89 -14.29 -18.52 -1.89
N GLU A 90 -13.20 -18.23 -1.20
CA GLU A 90 -13.06 -18.41 0.24
C GLU A 90 -12.76 -17.08 0.95
N ARG A 91 -12.87 -15.95 0.25
CA ARG A 91 -12.55 -14.63 0.77
C ARG A 91 -13.62 -13.61 0.44
N GLU A 92 -13.71 -12.59 1.28
CA GLU A 92 -14.70 -11.52 1.17
C GLU A 92 -14.08 -10.14 0.88
N ASP A 93 -12.79 -9.93 1.25
CA ASP A 93 -12.11 -8.66 1.02
C ASP A 93 -11.47 -8.63 -0.37
N LEU A 94 -12.09 -7.85 -1.27
CA LEU A 94 -11.69 -7.79 -2.68
C LEU A 94 -10.28 -7.22 -2.88
N ILE A 95 -9.86 -6.26 -2.04
CA ILE A 95 -8.53 -5.65 -2.13
C ILE A 95 -7.45 -6.69 -1.83
N SER A 96 -7.56 -7.40 -0.70
CA SER A 96 -6.65 -8.48 -0.34
C SER A 96 -6.68 -9.60 -1.38
N GLY A 97 -7.87 -9.98 -1.84
CA GLY A 97 -8.03 -10.99 -2.90
C GLY A 97 -7.32 -10.61 -4.19
N GLY A 98 -7.42 -9.36 -4.62
CA GLY A 98 -6.74 -8.84 -5.81
C GLY A 98 -5.22 -8.86 -5.68
N MET A 99 -4.69 -8.48 -4.53
CA MET A 99 -3.26 -8.54 -4.25
C MET A 99 -2.73 -9.97 -4.28
N LEU A 100 -3.42 -10.90 -3.60
CA LEU A 100 -3.07 -12.31 -3.60
C LEU A 100 -3.16 -12.94 -5.00
N ALA A 101 -4.17 -12.54 -5.79
CA ALA A 101 -4.31 -12.98 -7.17
C ALA A 101 -3.15 -12.52 -8.08
N ALA A 102 -2.60 -11.35 -7.84
CA ALA A 102 -1.47 -10.80 -8.60
C ALA A 102 -0.10 -11.19 -8.03
N SER A 103 -0.05 -11.73 -6.82
CA SER A 103 1.19 -12.15 -6.15
C SER A 103 1.91 -13.29 -6.89
N TYR A 104 3.15 -13.55 -6.49
CA TYR A 104 3.95 -14.67 -7.00
C TYR A 104 3.65 -15.99 -6.26
N TYR A 105 2.93 -15.95 -5.14
CA TYR A 105 2.60 -17.16 -4.36
C TYR A 105 1.77 -18.15 -5.17
N GLY A 106 2.10 -19.44 -5.10
CA GLY A 106 1.24 -20.51 -5.61
C GLY A 106 -0.07 -20.62 -4.81
N MET A 107 -1.12 -21.18 -5.42
CA MET A 107 -2.40 -21.39 -4.70
C MET A 107 -2.23 -22.33 -3.50
N GLU A 108 -1.39 -23.34 -3.60
CA GLU A 108 -1.06 -24.26 -2.51
C GLU A 108 -0.37 -23.50 -1.35
N GLU A 109 0.59 -22.65 -1.67
CA GLU A 109 1.26 -21.82 -0.66
C GLU A 109 0.31 -20.85 0.04
N LEU A 110 -0.60 -20.18 -0.73
CA LEU A 110 -1.63 -19.34 -0.16
C LEU A 110 -2.54 -20.12 0.80
N SER A 111 -2.96 -21.33 0.42
CA SER A 111 -3.82 -22.19 1.25
C SER A 111 -3.16 -22.63 2.56
N MET A 112 -1.83 -22.69 2.62
CA MET A 112 -1.10 -22.99 3.85
C MET A 112 -0.83 -21.76 4.72
N ARG A 113 -0.41 -20.65 4.10
CA ARG A 113 0.04 -19.46 4.86
C ARG A 113 -1.10 -18.61 5.41
N ILE A 114 -2.16 -18.42 4.61
CA ILE A 114 -3.28 -17.55 4.99
C ILE A 114 -3.95 -17.99 6.29
N PRO A 115 -4.35 -19.27 6.46
CA PRO A 115 -5.01 -19.71 7.70
C PRO A 115 -4.16 -19.48 8.95
N VAL A 116 -2.84 -19.62 8.85
CA VAL A 116 -1.91 -19.40 9.99
C VAL A 116 -1.91 -17.95 10.41
N LEU A 117 -1.88 -17.00 9.44
CA LEU A 117 -1.91 -15.57 9.73
C LEU A 117 -3.28 -15.14 10.26
N GLU A 118 -4.36 -15.63 9.66
CA GLU A 118 -5.73 -15.32 10.07
C GLU A 118 -6.02 -15.81 11.49
N GLU A 119 -5.59 -17.02 11.83
CA GLU A 119 -5.72 -17.56 13.18
C GLU A 119 -4.98 -16.70 14.21
N GLY A 120 -3.79 -16.20 13.86
CA GLY A 120 -3.00 -15.33 14.73
C GLY A 120 -3.66 -14.00 15.07
N VAL A 121 -4.55 -13.50 14.22
CA VAL A 121 -5.25 -12.20 14.40
C VAL A 121 -6.74 -12.34 14.67
N ARG A 122 -7.28 -13.57 14.67
CA ARG A 122 -8.72 -13.86 14.82
C ARG A 122 -9.35 -13.22 16.06
N ASN A 123 -8.60 -13.10 17.13
CA ASN A 123 -9.08 -12.49 18.38
C ASN A 123 -9.14 -10.95 18.33
N LEU A 124 -8.59 -10.31 17.30
CA LEU A 124 -8.61 -8.86 17.15
C LEU A 124 -9.89 -8.37 16.47
N TYR A 125 -10.42 -9.15 15.54
CA TYR A 125 -11.57 -8.78 14.71
C TYR A 125 -12.61 -9.89 14.70
N THR A 126 -13.88 -9.48 14.59
CA THR A 126 -15.02 -10.39 14.42
C THR A 126 -15.48 -10.49 12.97
N ASP A 127 -15.22 -9.47 12.16
CA ASP A 127 -15.54 -9.44 10.73
C ASP A 127 -14.41 -10.09 9.94
N GLN A 128 -14.75 -11.10 9.12
CA GLN A 128 -13.79 -11.83 8.29
C GLN A 128 -13.07 -10.89 7.31
N LYS A 129 -13.76 -9.88 6.77
CA LYS A 129 -13.12 -8.90 5.85
C LYS A 129 -12.04 -8.07 6.52
N ASP A 130 -12.16 -7.79 7.81
CA ASP A 130 -11.15 -7.03 8.54
C ASP A 130 -9.93 -7.91 8.84
N ILE A 131 -10.16 -9.19 9.17
CA ILE A 131 -9.09 -10.20 9.30
C ILE A 131 -8.33 -10.31 7.96
N GLU A 132 -9.06 -10.43 6.86
CA GLU A 132 -8.49 -10.53 5.51
C GLU A 132 -7.74 -9.26 5.08
N ALA A 133 -8.27 -8.07 5.42
CA ALA A 133 -7.63 -6.80 5.13
C ALA A 133 -6.29 -6.65 5.85
N LEU A 134 -6.24 -7.06 7.11
CA LEU A 134 -5.01 -7.07 7.91
C LEU A 134 -4.02 -8.11 7.40
N THR A 135 -4.43 -9.35 7.26
CA THR A 135 -3.54 -10.45 6.84
C THR A 135 -3.08 -10.30 5.39
N GLY A 136 -3.93 -9.79 4.50
CA GLY A 136 -3.55 -9.44 3.13
C GLY A 136 -2.44 -8.39 3.09
N SER A 137 -2.51 -7.38 3.96
CA SER A 137 -1.46 -6.36 4.09
C SER A 137 -0.14 -6.93 4.61
N ILE A 138 -0.18 -7.92 5.52
CA ILE A 138 1.00 -8.63 6.01
C ILE A 138 1.59 -9.53 4.92
N MET A 139 0.76 -10.29 4.22
CA MET A 139 1.17 -11.23 3.17
C MET A 139 1.94 -10.56 2.03
N ILE A 140 1.56 -9.34 1.65
CA ILE A 140 2.23 -8.61 0.56
C ILE A 140 3.72 -8.47 0.80
N ALA A 141 4.12 -8.22 2.03
CA ALA A 141 5.51 -8.02 2.42
C ALA A 141 6.19 -9.33 2.85
N ASP A 142 5.68 -10.47 2.41
CA ASP A 142 6.16 -11.79 2.83
C ASP A 142 6.19 -11.96 4.35
N GLY A 143 5.32 -11.22 5.06
CA GLY A 143 5.22 -11.23 6.50
C GLY A 143 4.70 -12.57 7.03
N GLY A 144 5.08 -12.86 8.27
CA GLY A 144 4.78 -14.11 8.95
C GLY A 144 4.31 -13.89 10.40
N PRO A 145 4.49 -14.87 11.29
CA PRO A 145 4.08 -14.79 12.69
C PRO A 145 4.71 -13.61 13.47
N ALA A 146 5.89 -13.16 13.08
CA ALA A 146 6.53 -11.98 13.71
C ALA A 146 5.75 -10.69 13.41
N GLU A 147 5.28 -10.52 12.19
CA GLU A 147 4.46 -9.38 11.78
C GLU A 147 3.06 -9.46 12.41
N VAL A 148 2.52 -10.65 12.60
CA VAL A 148 1.28 -10.86 13.39
C VAL A 148 1.47 -10.36 14.81
N ALA A 149 2.57 -10.69 15.47
CA ALA A 149 2.85 -10.18 16.84
C ALA A 149 2.97 -8.65 16.88
N LYS A 150 3.58 -8.03 15.88
CA LYS A 150 3.62 -6.56 15.74
C LYS A 150 2.23 -5.98 15.46
N ALA A 151 1.40 -6.64 14.65
CA ALA A 151 0.02 -6.21 14.38
C ALA A 151 -0.81 -6.19 15.65
N ILE A 152 -0.65 -7.17 16.55
CA ILE A 152 -1.30 -7.18 17.87
C ILE A 152 -0.85 -5.97 18.71
N GLN A 153 0.46 -5.66 18.71
CA GLN A 153 0.98 -4.48 19.41
C GLN A 153 0.42 -3.17 18.85
N TRP A 154 0.32 -3.04 17.52
CA TRP A 154 -0.30 -1.89 16.86
C TRP A 154 -1.79 -1.78 17.19
N TYR A 155 -2.52 -2.88 17.16
CA TYR A 155 -3.93 -2.91 17.55
C TYR A 155 -4.12 -2.37 18.97
N MET A 156 -3.34 -2.87 19.93
CA MET A 156 -3.38 -2.41 21.32
C MET A 156 -2.99 -0.93 21.46
N PHE A 157 -2.01 -0.46 20.68
CA PHE A 157 -1.65 0.94 20.63
C PHE A 157 -2.83 1.81 20.19
N PHE A 158 -3.54 1.43 19.14
CA PHE A 158 -4.70 2.18 18.65
C PHE A 158 -5.87 2.17 19.60
N VAL A 159 -6.20 1.02 20.18
CA VAL A 159 -7.24 0.92 21.21
C VAL A 159 -6.92 1.84 22.40
N LYS A 160 -5.67 1.84 22.89
CA LYS A 160 -5.23 2.70 23.99
C LYS A 160 -5.35 4.20 23.66
N ASN A 161 -5.18 4.59 22.42
CA ASN A 161 -5.26 5.96 21.97
C ASN A 161 -6.68 6.36 21.47
N GLY A 162 -7.69 5.50 21.67
CA GLY A 162 -9.09 5.81 21.41
C GLY A 162 -9.51 5.76 19.95
N PHE A 163 -8.73 5.11 19.07
CA PHE A 163 -9.08 4.88 17.68
C PHE A 163 -10.17 3.81 17.53
N ASP A 164 -11.02 3.99 16.53
CA ASP A 164 -11.98 2.95 16.13
C ASP A 164 -11.29 1.89 15.26
N VAL A 165 -10.73 0.89 15.91
CA VAL A 165 -10.01 -0.20 15.24
C VAL A 165 -10.92 -1.14 14.44
N LYS A 166 -12.26 -1.03 14.58
CA LYS A 166 -13.23 -1.85 13.84
C LYS A 166 -13.44 -1.40 12.39
N LYS A 167 -12.94 -0.21 12.03
CA LYS A 167 -12.95 0.23 10.64
C LYS A 167 -11.93 -0.58 9.83
N ARG A 168 -12.32 -1.10 8.66
CA ARG A 168 -11.45 -1.87 7.74
C ARG A 168 -10.18 -1.13 7.35
N GLN A 169 -10.30 0.17 7.15
CA GLN A 169 -9.18 1.08 6.95
C GLN A 169 -8.10 0.90 8.04
N MET A 170 -8.50 0.77 9.31
CA MET A 170 -7.55 0.57 10.41
C MET A 170 -6.90 -0.83 10.39
N ALA A 171 -7.62 -1.86 9.96
CA ALA A 171 -7.03 -3.19 9.76
C ALA A 171 -5.90 -3.15 8.73
N ARG A 172 -6.08 -2.43 7.61
CA ARG A 172 -5.02 -2.21 6.60
C ARG A 172 -3.85 -1.41 7.14
N VAL A 173 -4.13 -0.32 7.88
CA VAL A 173 -3.10 0.50 8.54
C VAL A 173 -2.26 -0.34 9.49
N ILE A 174 -2.91 -1.15 10.33
CA ILE A 174 -2.24 -2.05 11.28
C ILE A 174 -1.35 -3.05 10.54
N GLY A 175 -1.87 -3.68 9.49
CA GLY A 175 -1.11 -4.65 8.68
C GLY A 175 0.13 -4.04 8.04
N LEU A 176 0.00 -2.87 7.39
CA LEU A 176 1.15 -2.17 6.80
C LEU A 176 2.17 -1.75 7.85
N LEU A 177 1.73 -1.14 8.96
CA LEU A 177 2.63 -0.70 10.02
C LEU A 177 3.34 -1.88 10.69
N ALA A 178 2.69 -3.04 10.81
CA ALA A 178 3.31 -4.25 11.35
C ALA A 178 4.49 -4.73 10.51
N VAL A 179 4.40 -4.55 9.19
CA VAL A 179 5.47 -4.93 8.26
C VAL A 179 6.61 -3.94 8.25
N ILE A 180 6.30 -2.63 8.15
CA ILE A 180 7.30 -1.60 7.90
C ILE A 180 7.97 -1.05 9.16
N SER A 181 7.37 -1.25 10.34
CA SER A 181 7.89 -0.68 11.59
C SER A 181 8.75 -1.66 12.35
N SER A 182 9.93 -1.20 12.76
CA SER A 182 10.78 -1.93 13.70
C SER A 182 10.29 -1.83 15.15
N SER A 183 9.63 -0.72 15.50
CA SER A 183 9.14 -0.44 16.86
C SER A 183 7.78 0.27 16.83
N PRO A 184 6.67 -0.44 17.11
CA PRO A 184 5.34 0.16 17.14
C PRO A 184 5.24 1.37 18.08
N VAL A 185 5.91 1.33 19.23
CA VAL A 185 5.84 2.42 20.21
C VAL A 185 6.51 3.70 19.70
N MET A 186 7.70 3.59 19.09
CA MET A 186 8.43 4.76 18.59
C MET A 186 7.74 5.38 17.38
N VAL A 187 7.42 4.56 16.38
CA VAL A 187 6.75 5.01 15.16
C VAL A 187 5.35 5.55 15.48
N GLY A 188 4.62 4.87 16.36
CA GLY A 188 3.29 5.31 16.80
C GLY A 188 3.32 6.68 17.48
N ARG A 189 4.30 6.93 18.33
CA ARG A 189 4.48 8.24 18.98
C ARG A 189 4.80 9.34 17.95
N GLU A 190 5.67 9.06 17.00
CA GLU A 190 6.01 10.01 15.92
C GLU A 190 4.77 10.34 15.08
N LEU A 191 4.01 9.35 14.65
CA LEU A 191 2.79 9.54 13.87
C LEU A 191 1.72 10.31 14.66
N MET A 192 1.56 10.03 15.94
CA MET A 192 0.65 10.79 16.82
C MET A 192 1.06 12.26 16.94
N ASN A 193 2.36 12.54 17.11
CA ASN A 193 2.85 13.93 17.17
C ASN A 193 2.55 14.67 15.86
N ARG A 194 2.84 14.07 14.70
CA ARG A 194 2.53 14.65 13.37
C ARG A 194 1.03 14.89 13.20
N THR A 195 0.20 13.95 13.66
CA THR A 195 -1.27 14.08 13.62
C THR A 195 -1.73 15.28 14.47
N ASN A 196 -1.24 15.39 15.70
CA ASN A 196 -1.59 16.49 16.60
C ASN A 196 -1.12 17.85 16.06
N GLU A 197 0.08 17.92 15.44
CA GLU A 197 0.57 19.14 14.77
C GLU A 197 -0.31 19.53 13.59
N SER A 198 -0.75 18.55 12.79
CA SER A 198 -1.66 18.79 11.67
C SER A 198 -3.01 19.29 12.15
N ILE A 199 -3.57 18.66 13.18
CA ILE A 199 -4.84 19.09 13.80
C ILE A 199 -4.71 20.49 14.45
N GLY A 200 -3.59 20.80 15.08
CA GLY A 200 -3.36 22.10 15.71
C GLY A 200 -3.32 23.28 14.74
N ARG A 201 -3.02 23.06 13.47
CA ARG A 201 -3.03 24.10 12.42
C ARG A 201 -4.44 24.50 11.97
N TYR A 202 -5.46 23.69 12.24
CA TYR A 202 -6.85 23.92 11.86
C TYR A 202 -7.70 24.17 13.11
N GLU A 203 -7.47 25.32 13.79
CA GLU A 203 -8.03 25.62 15.13
C GLU A 203 -9.56 25.80 15.19
N ASN A 204 -10.29 25.87 14.07
CA ASN A 204 -11.68 26.31 14.03
C ASN A 204 -12.74 25.26 13.68
N GLU A 205 -12.39 23.98 13.51
CA GLU A 205 -13.36 22.96 13.16
C GLU A 205 -13.66 22.03 14.33
N GLN A 206 -14.93 21.61 14.46
CA GLN A 206 -15.36 20.65 15.48
C GLN A 206 -14.60 19.33 15.29
N LYS A 207 -13.63 19.10 16.16
CA LYS A 207 -12.74 17.93 16.15
C LYS A 207 -13.49 16.72 16.70
N ASP A 208 -14.14 15.95 15.83
CA ASP A 208 -14.69 14.67 16.24
C ASP A 208 -13.60 13.57 16.19
N LYS A 209 -13.92 12.39 16.77
CA LYS A 209 -13.00 11.24 16.79
C LYS A 209 -12.68 10.74 15.38
N ASN A 210 -13.57 10.90 14.42
CA ASN A 210 -13.36 10.47 13.05
C ASN A 210 -12.31 11.34 12.37
N TYR A 211 -12.37 12.66 12.57
CA TYR A 211 -11.38 13.60 12.03
C TYR A 211 -9.95 13.28 12.49
N MET A 212 -9.77 12.97 13.79
CA MET A 212 -8.47 12.53 14.31
C MET A 212 -7.96 11.24 13.64
N GLN A 213 -8.83 10.28 13.46
CA GLN A 213 -8.49 9.00 12.85
C GLN A 213 -8.16 9.15 11.37
N ASP A 214 -8.95 9.90 10.63
CA ASP A 214 -8.72 10.14 9.19
C ASP A 214 -7.41 10.91 8.98
N THR A 215 -7.15 11.95 9.78
CA THR A 215 -5.86 12.67 9.77
C THR A 215 -4.70 11.74 10.09
N PHE A 216 -4.86 10.83 11.06
CA PHE A 216 -3.82 9.84 11.37
C PHE A 216 -3.56 8.91 10.18
N CYS A 217 -4.58 8.41 9.52
CA CYS A 217 -4.44 7.58 8.32
C CYS A 217 -3.70 8.31 7.19
N GLU A 218 -3.97 9.61 7.00
CA GLU A 218 -3.23 10.46 6.05
C GLU A 218 -1.75 10.59 6.43
N GLN A 219 -1.45 10.78 7.73
CA GLN A 219 -0.06 10.83 8.21
C GLN A 219 0.66 9.48 8.01
N VAL A 220 -0.02 8.36 8.21
CA VAL A 220 0.52 7.02 7.89
C VAL A 220 0.82 6.91 6.40
N CYS A 221 -0.11 7.28 5.54
CA CYS A 221 0.10 7.26 4.10
C CYS A 221 1.30 8.13 3.68
N THR A 222 1.40 9.33 4.24
CA THR A 222 2.51 10.25 3.99
C THR A 222 3.85 9.68 4.47
N TYR A 223 3.88 9.10 5.67
CA TYR A 223 5.07 8.46 6.24
C TYR A 223 5.57 7.31 5.37
N ILE A 224 4.68 6.41 4.96
CA ILE A 224 5.04 5.26 4.11
C ILE A 224 5.61 5.74 2.77
N ARG A 225 5.00 6.73 2.14
CA ARG A 225 5.52 7.32 0.89
C ARG A 225 6.90 7.96 1.06
N GLN A 226 7.12 8.64 2.19
CA GLN A 226 8.45 9.19 2.48
C GLN A 226 9.50 8.10 2.64
N LEU A 227 9.16 6.98 3.29
CA LEU A 227 10.05 5.81 3.39
C LEU A 227 10.34 5.23 2.01
N GLN A 228 9.34 5.00 1.18
CA GLN A 228 9.53 4.49 -0.20
C GLN A 228 10.47 5.38 -1.01
N ARG A 229 10.29 6.70 -0.96
CA ARG A 229 11.18 7.65 -1.66
C ARG A 229 12.62 7.56 -1.18
N LYS A 230 12.84 7.53 0.13
CA LYS A 230 14.20 7.39 0.70
C LYS A 230 14.88 6.12 0.22
N GLU A 231 14.15 4.99 0.20
CA GLU A 231 14.70 3.72 -0.27
C GLU A 231 14.99 3.73 -1.78
N GLN A 232 14.09 4.30 -2.59
CA GLN A 232 14.35 4.48 -4.02
C GLN A 232 15.59 5.34 -4.28
N GLU A 233 15.77 6.43 -3.52
CA GLU A 233 16.97 7.26 -3.63
C GLU A 233 18.23 6.50 -3.22
N LYS A 234 18.18 5.69 -2.16
CA LYS A 234 19.30 4.82 -1.76
C LYS A 234 19.63 3.81 -2.85
N ALA A 235 18.64 3.09 -3.37
CA ALA A 235 18.82 2.12 -4.45
C ALA A 235 19.41 2.78 -5.70
N ARG A 236 18.95 3.99 -6.04
CA ARG A 236 19.47 4.79 -7.17
C ARG A 236 20.93 5.22 -6.95
N LYS A 237 21.29 5.62 -5.74
CA LYS A 237 22.67 5.97 -5.36
C LYS A 237 23.59 4.75 -5.43
N LEU A 238 23.16 3.61 -4.87
CA LEU A 238 23.90 2.34 -4.93
C LEU A 238 24.12 1.87 -6.37
N GLY A 239 23.08 1.91 -7.22
CA GLY A 239 23.19 1.57 -8.64
C GLY A 239 24.18 2.45 -9.38
N LYS A 240 24.21 3.77 -9.14
CA LYS A 240 25.17 4.71 -9.71
C LYS A 240 26.61 4.44 -9.22
N THR A 241 26.78 4.13 -7.94
CA THR A 241 28.09 3.81 -7.35
C THR A 241 28.65 2.51 -7.93
N SER A 242 27.83 1.46 -8.02
CA SER A 242 28.21 0.19 -8.64
C SER A 242 28.58 0.35 -10.12
N TYR A 243 27.84 1.15 -10.88
CA TYR A 243 28.17 1.45 -12.27
C TYR A 243 29.51 2.15 -12.41
N ARG A 244 29.79 3.15 -11.58
CA ARG A 244 31.09 3.87 -11.57
C ARG A 244 32.27 2.96 -11.20
N MET A 245 32.08 2.06 -10.24
CA MET A 245 33.08 1.05 -9.91
C MET A 245 33.40 0.13 -11.09
N LEU A 246 32.38 -0.31 -11.82
CA LEU A 246 32.51 -1.17 -13.00
C LEU A 246 33.15 -0.47 -14.18
N THR A 247 32.94 0.84 -14.33
CA THR A 247 33.51 1.66 -15.42
C THR A 247 34.92 2.23 -15.11
N GLY A 248 35.45 1.99 -13.91
CA GLY A 248 36.82 2.42 -13.52
C GLY A 248 36.97 3.93 -13.30
N GLU A 249 35.90 4.66 -13.06
CA GLU A 249 35.98 6.09 -12.70
C GLU A 249 36.71 6.31 -11.38
N LYS A 250 37.79 7.09 -11.45
CA LYS A 250 38.71 7.34 -10.33
C LYS A 250 38.15 8.34 -9.37
N ASN A 251 37.26 8.42 -8.72
CA ASN A 251 36.76 9.29 -7.63
C ASN A 251 35.41 8.82 -7.12
N VAL A 252 35.32 7.57 -6.76
CA VAL A 252 34.12 7.04 -6.09
C VAL A 252 34.30 7.29 -4.59
N THR A 253 33.57 8.25 -4.04
CA THR A 253 33.41 8.35 -2.59
C THR A 253 32.54 7.17 -2.17
N VAL A 254 33.13 6.16 -1.57
CA VAL A 254 32.40 5.08 -0.92
C VAL A 254 31.73 5.68 0.31
N VAL A 255 30.42 5.90 0.24
CA VAL A 255 29.65 6.29 1.41
C VAL A 255 29.45 5.03 2.23
N ASP A 256 30.16 4.96 3.36
CA ASP A 256 30.02 3.84 4.30
C ASP A 256 28.68 3.96 5.03
N TYR A 257 27.72 3.14 4.65
CA TYR A 257 26.38 3.09 5.24
C TYR A 257 26.29 2.20 6.48
N THR A 258 27.43 1.70 7.00
CA THR A 258 27.43 0.64 8.01
C THR A 258 27.21 1.11 9.45
N GLN A 259 27.22 2.41 9.76
CA GLN A 259 27.23 2.86 11.16
C GLN A 259 25.95 3.48 11.71
N GLU A 260 24.95 3.86 10.91
CA GLU A 260 23.76 4.55 11.45
C GLU A 260 22.41 3.84 11.24
N GLU A 261 22.34 2.71 10.55
CA GLU A 261 21.07 2.16 10.05
C GLU A 261 20.76 0.69 10.39
N GLU A 262 21.50 0.03 11.27
CA GLU A 262 21.21 -1.37 11.64
C GLU A 262 19.81 -1.60 12.26
N VAL A 263 19.12 -0.56 12.70
CA VAL A 263 17.78 -0.65 13.33
C VAL A 263 16.64 -0.54 12.31
N SER A 264 16.91 -0.04 11.09
CA SER A 264 15.88 0.26 10.07
C SER A 264 15.79 -0.75 8.93
N LEU A 265 16.76 -1.62 8.76
CA LEU A 265 17.03 -2.32 7.49
C LEU A 265 16.05 -3.46 7.13
N ASN A 266 15.32 -4.05 8.06
CA ASN A 266 14.51 -5.22 7.76
C ASN A 266 13.13 -4.93 7.11
N GLY A 267 12.60 -3.71 7.23
CA GLY A 267 11.30 -3.34 6.65
C GLY A 267 11.38 -2.49 5.37
N SER A 268 12.45 -1.71 5.21
CA SER A 268 12.53 -0.69 4.16
C SER A 268 12.91 -1.25 2.78
N ASN A 269 13.76 -2.27 2.71
CA ASN A 269 14.11 -2.92 1.44
C ASN A 269 12.89 -3.62 0.77
N MET A 270 11.90 -4.02 1.56
CA MET A 270 10.66 -4.61 1.06
C MET A 270 9.79 -3.59 0.30
N LEU A 271 9.83 -2.31 0.66
CA LEU A 271 8.98 -1.28 0.05
C LEU A 271 9.34 -0.96 -1.41
N VAL A 272 10.59 -1.18 -1.82
CA VAL A 272 11.08 -0.84 -3.18
C VAL A 272 10.59 -1.84 -4.23
N GLY A 273 10.42 -3.11 -3.87
CA GLY A 273 9.91 -4.15 -4.79
C GLY A 273 8.39 -4.26 -4.85
N MET A 274 7.67 -3.54 -4.00
CA MET A 274 6.23 -3.70 -3.74
C MET A 274 5.46 -2.39 -3.88
N GLU A 275 5.95 -1.48 -4.71
CA GLU A 275 5.38 -0.13 -4.86
C GLU A 275 3.91 -0.15 -5.29
N GLN A 276 3.53 -1.07 -6.16
CA GLN A 276 2.16 -1.18 -6.66
C GLN A 276 1.21 -1.75 -5.59
N GLU A 277 1.65 -2.74 -4.83
CA GLU A 277 0.91 -3.36 -3.73
C GLU A 277 0.67 -2.35 -2.60
N VAL A 278 1.74 -1.70 -2.16
CA VAL A 278 1.66 -0.64 -1.15
C VAL A 278 0.78 0.50 -1.65
N GLY A 279 0.94 0.93 -2.90
CA GLY A 279 0.09 1.95 -3.53
C GLY A 279 -1.38 1.59 -3.53
N LEU A 280 -1.73 0.33 -3.81
CA LEU A 280 -3.11 -0.15 -3.73
C LEU A 280 -3.68 -0.06 -2.31
N ILE A 281 -2.90 -0.51 -1.30
CA ILE A 281 -3.35 -0.44 0.10
C ILE A 281 -3.51 1.02 0.55
N LEU A 282 -2.55 1.89 0.25
CA LEU A 282 -2.64 3.31 0.60
C LEU A 282 -3.87 3.96 -0.04
N SER A 283 -4.19 3.61 -1.29
CA SER A 283 -5.40 4.07 -1.96
C SER A 283 -6.66 3.54 -1.28
N ALA A 284 -6.68 2.27 -0.89
CA ALA A 284 -7.80 1.67 -0.15
C ALA A 284 -7.99 2.32 1.23
N ILE A 285 -6.90 2.62 1.95
CA ILE A 285 -6.94 3.36 3.22
C ILE A 285 -7.54 4.76 3.02
N HIS A 286 -7.06 5.50 2.02
CA HIS A 286 -7.54 6.86 1.74
C HIS A 286 -9.02 6.89 1.36
N MET A 287 -9.50 5.90 0.61
CA MET A 287 -10.90 5.79 0.17
C MET A 287 -11.82 5.17 1.22
N GLY A 288 -11.31 4.68 2.34
CA GLY A 288 -12.10 4.07 3.41
C GLY A 288 -12.72 2.71 3.04
N VAL A 289 -12.10 1.97 2.10
CA VAL A 289 -12.60 0.66 1.61
C VAL A 289 -11.75 -0.51 2.07
#